data_af0267a0806e178b5ace938e935704a0
#
_entry.id   af0267a0806e178b5ace938e935704a0
#
_cell.length_a   1.000
_cell.length_b   1.000
_cell.length_c   1.000
_cell.angle_alpha   90.00
_cell.angle_beta   90.00
_cell.angle_gamma   90.00
#
_symmetry.space_group_name_H-M   'P 1'
#
loop_
_entity.id
_entity.type
_entity.pdbx_description
1 polymer ?
#
loop_
_entity_poly.entity_id
_entity_poly.type
_entity_poly.pdbx_seq_one_letter_code
_entity_poly.pdbx_strand_id
1 'polypeptide(L)'
;PKALRYDYRVQVPGTKTRIRQNGFSKATTVAGQDYCITVLYLQRRHEDAQGNITAQRVGTIVIKYGKTTNGWINAATYEIHYGNITAKPFYDASTMGLRSVDYARNSKGKSVIVRETGWAAADATPTHLILQFSSSHGGAYVGTVGNTFWVDNVGLVY
;
A
#
# COMPACT_ATOMS: atom_id res chain seq x y z
N PRO A 1 16.42 -3.30 4.40
CA PRO A 1 15.92 -2.43 5.48
C PRO A 1 15.13 -3.22 6.51
N LYS A 2 15.09 -2.74 7.77
CA LYS A 2 14.31 -3.35 8.86
C LYS A 2 12.94 -2.70 9.02
N ALA A 3 12.85 -1.39 8.74
CA ALA A 3 11.63 -0.63 8.95
C ALA A 3 11.48 0.52 7.97
N LEU A 4 10.24 1.03 7.85
CA LEU A 4 9.90 2.31 7.25
C LEU A 4 9.70 3.34 8.37
N ARG A 5 10.29 4.52 8.22
CA ARG A 5 10.14 5.65 9.15
C ARG A 5 9.66 6.88 8.39
N TYR A 6 8.71 7.62 8.97
CA TYR A 6 8.22 8.89 8.44
C TYR A 6 7.50 9.70 9.52
N ASP A 7 7.37 10.98 9.25
CA ASP A 7 6.49 11.88 10.00
C ASP A 7 5.14 11.92 9.32
N TYR A 8 4.06 11.99 10.10
CA TYR A 8 2.74 12.06 9.52
C TYR A 8 1.72 12.83 10.37
N ARG A 9 0.71 13.33 9.70
CA ARG A 9 -0.52 13.84 10.28
C ARG A 9 -1.70 13.31 9.48
N VAL A 10 -2.77 12.92 10.18
CA VAL A 10 -3.98 12.35 9.56
C VAL A 10 -5.19 13.15 10.03
N GLN A 11 -6.08 13.47 9.11
CA GLN A 11 -7.44 13.93 9.40
C GLN A 11 -8.43 12.95 8.80
N VAL A 12 -9.26 12.31 9.65
CA VAL A 12 -10.30 11.35 9.28
C VAL A 12 -11.59 11.77 9.98
N PRO A 13 -12.61 12.24 9.22
CA PRO A 13 -13.87 12.72 9.81
C PRO A 13 -14.65 11.65 10.58
N GLY A 14 -14.36 10.36 10.36
CA GLY A 14 -14.99 9.26 11.10
C GLY A 14 -16.42 8.96 10.68
N THR A 15 -16.84 9.42 9.51
CA THR A 15 -18.17 9.10 8.95
C THR A 15 -18.30 7.61 8.68
N LYS A 16 -19.50 7.06 8.87
CA LYS A 16 -19.77 5.62 8.64
C LYS A 16 -19.97 5.28 7.18
N THR A 17 -19.82 6.24 6.28
CA THR A 17 -20.05 6.07 4.84
C THR A 17 -18.97 6.78 4.02
N ARG A 18 -18.73 6.27 2.83
CA ARG A 18 -17.87 6.84 1.80
C ARG A 18 -18.71 7.20 0.58
N ILE A 19 -18.15 7.98 -0.32
CA ILE A 19 -18.78 8.34 -1.60
C ILE A 19 -18.01 7.63 -2.70
N ARG A 20 -18.74 7.05 -3.64
CA ARG A 20 -18.22 6.59 -4.93
C ARG A 20 -18.74 7.47 -6.03
N GLN A 21 -17.83 8.03 -6.85
CA GLN A 21 -18.19 8.80 -8.04
C GLN A 21 -17.14 8.56 -9.12
N ASN A 22 -17.55 7.95 -10.23
CA ASN A 22 -16.67 7.69 -11.37
C ASN A 22 -16.95 8.73 -12.45
N GLY A 23 -15.98 9.60 -12.73
CA GLY A 23 -16.07 10.66 -13.72
C GLY A 23 -17.31 11.53 -13.49
N PHE A 24 -18.13 11.67 -14.51
CA PHE A 24 -19.37 12.46 -14.47
C PHE A 24 -20.60 11.69 -13.95
N SER A 25 -20.42 10.47 -13.44
CA SER A 25 -21.53 9.68 -12.90
C SER A 25 -22.11 10.32 -11.63
N LYS A 26 -23.37 9.97 -11.32
CA LYS A 26 -23.99 10.36 -10.06
C LYS A 26 -23.22 9.74 -8.88
N ALA A 27 -22.95 10.55 -7.87
CA ALA A 27 -22.35 10.07 -6.62
C ALA A 27 -23.29 9.06 -5.92
N THR A 28 -22.70 7.98 -5.42
CA THR A 28 -23.40 6.93 -4.64
C THR A 28 -22.74 6.72 -3.29
N THR A 29 -23.54 6.39 -2.28
CA THR A 29 -23.03 6.09 -0.94
C THR A 29 -22.57 4.65 -0.85
N VAL A 30 -21.38 4.44 -0.26
CA VAL A 30 -20.80 3.13 0.04
C VAL A 30 -20.67 2.99 1.55
N ALA A 31 -21.19 1.92 2.13
CA ALA A 31 -21.09 1.66 3.57
C ALA A 31 -19.64 1.44 4.02
N GLY A 32 -19.38 1.72 5.29
CA GLY A 32 -18.09 1.53 5.97
C GLY A 32 -17.30 2.84 6.10
N GLN A 33 -16.62 2.94 7.25
CA GLN A 33 -15.74 4.06 7.56
C GLN A 33 -14.52 4.03 6.64
N ASP A 34 -14.08 5.21 6.22
CA ASP A 34 -12.81 5.39 5.51
C ASP A 34 -11.64 5.49 6.48
N TYR A 35 -10.44 5.27 5.95
CA TYR A 35 -9.18 5.45 6.66
C TYR A 35 -8.08 5.85 5.67
N CYS A 36 -7.09 6.60 6.15
CA CYS A 36 -5.84 6.76 5.42
C CYS A 36 -5.01 5.48 5.55
N ILE A 37 -4.16 5.21 4.57
CA ILE A 37 -3.39 3.96 4.54
C ILE A 37 -1.96 4.22 4.05
N THR A 38 -0.99 3.61 4.73
CA THR A 38 0.38 3.43 4.24
C THR A 38 0.57 1.98 3.83
N VAL A 39 1.10 1.78 2.64
CA VAL A 39 1.45 0.47 2.11
C VAL A 39 2.90 0.47 1.67
N LEU A 40 3.68 -0.50 2.13
CA LEU A 40 4.99 -0.82 1.59
C LEU A 40 5.02 -2.28 1.20
N TYR A 41 5.38 -2.55 -0.06
CA TYR A 41 5.67 -3.89 -0.54
C TYR A 41 7.09 -3.93 -1.08
N LEU A 42 7.89 -4.86 -0.57
CA LEU A 42 9.16 -5.24 -1.16
C LEU A 42 8.92 -6.42 -2.09
N GLN A 43 9.38 -6.30 -3.33
CA GLN A 43 9.20 -7.31 -4.36
C GLN A 43 10.56 -7.77 -4.90
N ARG A 44 10.67 -9.06 -5.19
CA ARG A 44 11.70 -9.61 -6.06
C ARG A 44 11.08 -9.84 -7.42
N ARG A 45 11.44 -9.00 -8.40
CA ARG A 45 10.91 -9.05 -9.77
C ARG A 45 11.84 -9.84 -10.68
N HIS A 46 11.24 -10.51 -11.65
CA HIS A 46 11.92 -11.17 -12.75
C HIS A 46 11.24 -10.77 -14.06
N GLU A 47 12.06 -10.38 -15.05
CA GLU A 47 11.62 -10.12 -16.42
C GLU A 47 12.10 -11.26 -17.31
N ASP A 48 11.19 -11.86 -18.09
CA ASP A 48 11.51 -12.89 -19.06
C ASP A 48 12.03 -12.30 -20.41
N ALA A 49 12.49 -13.17 -21.30
CA ALA A 49 13.01 -12.75 -22.62
C ALA A 49 11.95 -12.03 -23.48
N GLN A 50 10.68 -12.25 -23.24
CA GLN A 50 9.55 -11.62 -23.92
C GLN A 50 9.24 -10.23 -23.34
N GLY A 51 9.76 -9.93 -22.13
CA GLY A 51 9.55 -8.68 -21.42
C GLY A 51 8.34 -8.71 -20.48
N ASN A 52 7.84 -9.90 -20.12
CA ASN A 52 6.83 -10.03 -19.08
C ASN A 52 7.48 -9.97 -17.70
N ILE A 53 6.82 -9.33 -16.74
CA ILE A 53 7.36 -9.17 -15.39
C ILE A 53 6.47 -9.94 -14.40
N THR A 54 7.11 -10.84 -13.66
CA THR A 54 6.53 -11.48 -12.48
C THR A 54 7.23 -11.00 -11.21
N ALA A 55 6.57 -11.12 -10.06
CA ALA A 55 7.12 -10.73 -8.77
C ALA A 55 6.83 -11.79 -7.69
N GLN A 56 7.71 -11.84 -6.69
CA GLN A 56 7.44 -12.49 -5.41
C GLN A 56 7.46 -11.43 -4.31
N ARG A 57 6.52 -11.51 -3.36
CA ARG A 57 6.46 -10.62 -2.20
C ARG A 57 7.54 -11.00 -1.20
N VAL A 58 8.46 -10.08 -0.93
CA VAL A 58 9.57 -10.26 0.01
C VAL A 58 9.23 -9.68 1.39
N GLY A 59 8.62 -8.49 1.43
CA GLY A 59 8.28 -7.80 2.67
C GLY A 59 7.02 -6.97 2.55
N THR A 60 6.33 -6.77 3.68
CA THR A 60 5.02 -6.10 3.73
C THR A 60 4.92 -5.18 4.94
N ILE A 61 4.44 -3.96 4.71
CA ILE A 61 3.86 -3.08 5.73
C ILE A 61 2.51 -2.62 5.22
N VAL A 62 1.48 -2.67 6.06
CA VAL A 62 0.19 -2.00 5.84
C VAL A 62 -0.26 -1.39 7.15
N ILE A 63 -0.41 -0.06 7.18
CA ILE A 63 -0.88 0.67 8.36
C ILE A 63 -2.15 1.43 7.98
N LYS A 64 -3.21 1.24 8.77
CA LYS A 64 -4.50 1.90 8.59
C LYS A 64 -4.71 2.96 9.66
N TYR A 65 -5.06 4.17 9.26
CA TYR A 65 -5.29 5.32 10.14
C TYR A 65 -6.76 5.70 10.10
N GLY A 66 -7.53 5.17 11.02
CA GLY A 66 -8.98 5.38 11.13
C GLY A 66 -9.38 6.51 12.08
N LYS A 67 -8.42 7.25 12.64
CA LYS A 67 -8.65 8.35 13.58
C LYS A 67 -7.76 9.54 13.25
N THR A 68 -8.28 10.75 13.48
CA THR A 68 -7.51 11.98 13.37
C THR A 68 -6.40 12.01 14.42
N THR A 69 -5.19 12.45 14.03
CA THR A 69 -4.07 12.66 14.95
C THR A 69 -4.15 14.04 15.62
N ASN A 70 -3.66 14.14 16.85
CA ASN A 70 -3.47 15.42 17.52
C ASN A 70 -2.13 16.04 17.09
N GLY A 71 -2.12 16.69 15.90
CA GLY A 71 -0.90 17.24 15.32
C GLY A 71 -0.07 16.20 14.56
N TRP A 72 1.20 16.53 14.35
CA TRP A 72 2.18 15.66 13.72
C TRP A 72 2.65 14.56 14.67
N ILE A 73 2.77 13.36 14.14
CA ILE A 73 3.46 12.24 14.75
C ILE A 73 4.82 12.13 14.09
N ASN A 74 5.89 12.38 14.83
CA ASN A 74 7.24 12.44 14.31
C ASN A 74 7.96 11.09 14.45
N ALA A 75 8.79 10.77 13.47
CA ALA A 75 9.66 9.60 13.44
C ALA A 75 8.93 8.25 13.72
N ALA A 76 7.66 8.15 13.30
CA ALA A 76 6.90 6.92 13.41
C ALA A 76 7.63 5.82 12.62
N THR A 77 7.91 4.70 13.28
CA THR A 77 8.72 3.62 12.72
C THR A 77 7.91 2.33 12.70
N TYR A 78 7.84 1.68 11.53
CA TYR A 78 7.06 0.47 11.30
C TYR A 78 7.95 -0.63 10.76
N GLU A 79 7.98 -1.76 11.46
CA GLU A 79 8.77 -2.94 11.07
C GLU A 79 8.28 -3.53 9.76
N ILE A 80 9.21 -3.95 8.89
CA ILE A 80 8.89 -4.69 7.67
C ILE A 80 8.74 -6.16 8.01
N HIS A 81 7.57 -6.72 7.72
CA HIS A 81 7.31 -8.14 7.91
C HIS A 81 7.75 -8.91 6.67
N TYR A 82 8.82 -9.67 6.81
CA TYR A 82 9.45 -10.44 5.74
C TYR A 82 8.86 -11.84 5.57
N GLY A 83 8.89 -12.34 4.32
CA GLY A 83 8.42 -13.69 3.96
C GLY A 83 6.89 -13.82 3.92
N ASN A 84 6.41 -15.04 4.04
CA ASN A 84 4.98 -15.35 4.04
C ASN A 84 4.33 -15.01 5.38
N ILE A 85 3.46 -14.00 5.37
CA ILE A 85 2.76 -13.51 6.57
C ILE A 85 1.32 -14.00 6.71
N THR A 86 0.85 -14.88 5.83
CA THR A 86 -0.57 -15.29 5.80
C THR A 86 -1.06 -15.98 7.07
N ALA A 87 -0.17 -16.60 7.85
CA ALA A 87 -0.48 -17.22 9.14
C ALA A 87 -0.34 -16.25 10.34
N LYS A 88 0.01 -14.98 10.12
CA LYS A 88 0.19 -14.02 11.22
C LYS A 88 -1.16 -13.46 11.67
N PRO A 89 -1.36 -13.22 13.00
CA PRO A 89 -2.63 -12.72 13.52
C PRO A 89 -3.07 -11.36 12.95
N PHE A 90 -2.11 -10.54 12.53
CA PHE A 90 -2.38 -9.21 11.94
C PHE A 90 -2.67 -9.26 10.43
N TYR A 91 -2.57 -10.42 9.79
CA TYR A 91 -2.74 -10.52 8.33
C TYR A 91 -4.18 -10.19 7.91
N ASP A 92 -4.28 -9.27 6.95
CA ASP A 92 -5.55 -8.91 6.30
C ASP A 92 -5.40 -9.12 4.79
N ALA A 93 -6.06 -10.15 4.28
CA ALA A 93 -5.99 -10.52 2.87
C ALA A 93 -6.43 -9.38 1.92
N SER A 94 -7.35 -8.51 2.37
CA SER A 94 -7.88 -7.41 1.55
C SER A 94 -6.85 -6.32 1.25
N THR A 95 -5.84 -6.16 2.10
CA THR A 95 -4.80 -5.13 1.97
C THR A 95 -3.38 -5.66 1.93
N MET A 96 -3.12 -6.86 2.49
CA MET A 96 -1.80 -7.48 2.55
C MET A 96 -1.63 -8.63 1.55
N GLY A 97 -2.72 -9.10 0.92
CA GLY A 97 -2.70 -10.18 -0.07
C GLY A 97 -1.80 -9.89 -1.27
N LEU A 98 -1.45 -10.94 -1.99
CA LEU A 98 -0.65 -10.82 -3.22
C LEU A 98 -1.43 -10.03 -4.28
N ARG A 99 -0.73 -9.16 -5.00
CA ARG A 99 -1.31 -8.28 -6.02
C ARG A 99 -1.32 -8.98 -7.38
N SER A 100 -2.47 -9.00 -8.00
CA SER A 100 -2.63 -9.59 -9.34
C SER A 100 -2.36 -8.60 -10.47
N VAL A 101 -2.44 -7.29 -10.17
CA VAL A 101 -2.26 -6.22 -11.15
C VAL A 101 -1.52 -5.06 -10.53
N ASP A 102 -0.27 -4.89 -10.92
CA ASP A 102 0.51 -3.66 -10.85
C ASP A 102 1.04 -3.36 -12.25
N TYR A 103 1.60 -2.18 -12.46
CA TYR A 103 2.19 -1.80 -13.74
C TYR A 103 3.64 -1.37 -13.55
N ALA A 104 4.49 -1.78 -14.50
CA ALA A 104 5.87 -1.32 -14.58
C ALA A 104 6.30 -1.18 -16.04
N ARG A 105 7.37 -0.43 -16.28
CA ARG A 105 8.06 -0.43 -17.57
C ARG A 105 9.08 -1.57 -17.59
N ASN A 106 9.03 -2.40 -18.63
CA ASN A 106 10.02 -3.44 -18.86
C ASN A 106 11.32 -2.86 -19.48
N SER A 107 12.33 -3.70 -19.67
CA SER A 107 13.63 -3.32 -20.27
C SER A 107 13.51 -2.70 -21.66
N LYS A 108 12.40 -2.99 -22.38
CA LYS A 108 12.08 -2.44 -23.70
C LYS A 108 11.27 -1.13 -23.64
N GLY A 109 11.07 -0.56 -22.43
CA GLY A 109 10.31 0.68 -22.22
C GLY A 109 8.79 0.53 -22.32
N LYS A 110 8.26 -0.69 -22.52
CA LYS A 110 6.84 -0.97 -22.64
C LYS A 110 6.21 -1.10 -21.25
N SER A 111 5.03 -0.49 -21.05
CA SER A 111 4.24 -0.70 -19.84
C SER A 111 3.62 -2.10 -19.86
N VAL A 112 3.89 -2.89 -18.84
CA VAL A 112 3.41 -4.27 -18.68
C VAL A 112 2.78 -4.48 -17.30
N ILE A 113 1.91 -5.47 -17.20
CA ILE A 113 1.33 -5.88 -15.93
C ILE A 113 2.37 -6.68 -15.15
N VAL A 114 2.54 -6.34 -13.86
CA VAL A 114 3.30 -7.12 -12.89
C VAL A 114 2.33 -7.90 -12.02
N ARG A 115 2.54 -9.20 -11.90
CA ARG A 115 1.74 -10.08 -11.05
C ARG A 115 2.62 -10.69 -9.97
N GLU A 116 2.14 -10.65 -8.73
CA GLU A 116 2.78 -11.40 -7.65
C GLU A 116 2.33 -12.87 -7.74
N THR A 117 3.29 -13.77 -7.90
CA THR A 117 3.06 -15.21 -8.09
C THR A 117 3.23 -16.01 -6.81
N GLY A 118 3.68 -15.36 -5.72
CA GLY A 118 3.89 -16.01 -4.43
C GLY A 118 4.68 -15.14 -3.46
N TRP A 119 4.99 -15.74 -2.32
CA TRP A 119 5.83 -15.16 -1.28
C TRP A 119 7.26 -15.68 -1.45
N ALA A 120 8.23 -14.78 -1.37
CA ALA A 120 9.65 -15.14 -1.30
C ALA A 120 10.02 -15.61 0.11
N ALA A 121 11.18 -16.24 0.24
CA ALA A 121 11.78 -16.51 1.55
C ALA A 121 12.08 -15.20 2.30
N ALA A 122 12.07 -15.25 3.63
CA ALA A 122 12.24 -14.05 4.46
C ALA A 122 13.64 -13.40 4.32
N ASP A 123 14.64 -14.15 3.89
CA ASP A 123 16.01 -13.70 3.62
C ASP A 123 16.24 -13.29 2.16
N ALA A 124 15.21 -13.36 1.30
CA ALA A 124 15.33 -13.01 -0.10
C ALA A 124 15.62 -11.51 -0.26
N THR A 125 16.57 -11.19 -1.14
CA THR A 125 16.91 -9.80 -1.47
C THR A 125 15.82 -9.19 -2.37
N PRO A 126 15.16 -8.09 -1.95
CA PRO A 126 14.21 -7.39 -2.81
C PRO A 126 14.94 -6.61 -3.90
N THR A 127 14.32 -6.53 -5.08
CA THR A 127 14.79 -5.73 -6.21
C THR A 127 13.99 -4.44 -6.41
N HIS A 128 12.75 -4.40 -5.91
CA HIS A 128 11.82 -3.28 -6.09
C HIS A 128 11.06 -2.99 -4.81
N LEU A 129 10.72 -1.72 -4.64
CA LEU A 129 9.89 -1.22 -3.57
C LEU A 129 8.67 -0.53 -4.17
N ILE A 130 7.49 -0.84 -3.64
CA ILE A 130 6.26 -0.07 -3.82
C ILE A 130 5.97 0.60 -2.49
N LEU A 131 5.89 1.92 -2.50
CA LEU A 131 5.48 2.72 -1.34
C LEU A 131 4.31 3.60 -1.74
N GLN A 132 3.23 3.50 -0.99
CA GLN A 132 2.01 4.26 -1.23
C GLN A 132 1.50 4.86 0.08
N PHE A 133 1.19 6.15 0.03
CA PHE A 133 0.41 6.86 1.03
C PHE A 133 -0.90 7.29 0.37
N SER A 134 -2.03 6.95 0.98
CA SER A 134 -3.33 7.31 0.44
C SER A 134 -4.24 7.85 1.54
N SER A 135 -4.96 8.92 1.23
CA SER A 135 -5.96 9.51 2.15
C SER A 135 -7.26 8.71 2.20
N SER A 136 -7.40 7.66 1.38
CA SER A 136 -8.59 6.81 1.33
C SER A 136 -8.22 5.37 0.93
N HIS A 137 -9.15 4.44 1.15
CA HIS A 137 -9.03 3.04 0.74
C HIS A 137 -10.26 2.60 -0.05
N GLY A 138 -10.22 1.37 -0.59
CA GLY A 138 -11.38 0.77 -1.28
C GLY A 138 -11.41 0.98 -2.78
N GLY A 139 -10.30 1.39 -3.36
CA GLY A 139 -10.09 1.47 -4.80
C GLY A 139 -10.35 2.86 -5.39
N ALA A 140 -10.32 2.92 -6.71
CA ALA A 140 -10.51 4.15 -7.44
C ALA A 140 -11.91 4.74 -7.23
N TYR A 141 -11.96 6.06 -7.18
CA TYR A 141 -13.21 6.84 -7.10
C TYR A 141 -14.03 6.63 -5.81
N VAL A 142 -13.48 6.01 -4.77
CA VAL A 142 -14.13 5.84 -3.46
C VAL A 142 -13.36 6.61 -2.42
N GLY A 143 -14.05 7.43 -1.63
CA GLY A 143 -13.41 8.19 -0.56
C GLY A 143 -14.40 8.94 0.32
N THR A 144 -13.86 9.58 1.36
CA THR A 144 -14.61 10.46 2.26
C THR A 144 -14.10 11.88 2.14
N VAL A 145 -15.01 12.82 1.95
CA VAL A 145 -14.66 14.25 1.92
C VAL A 145 -14.04 14.65 3.26
N GLY A 146 -12.88 15.32 3.19
CA GLY A 146 -12.13 15.77 4.37
C GLY A 146 -11.09 14.76 4.89
N ASN A 147 -11.03 13.53 4.38
CA ASN A 147 -9.87 12.67 4.66
C ASN A 147 -8.62 13.29 4.08
N THR A 148 -7.60 13.48 4.92
CA THR A 148 -6.33 14.07 4.50
C THR A 148 -5.17 13.34 5.17
N PHE A 149 -4.11 13.10 4.41
CA PHE A 149 -2.90 12.47 4.89
C PHE A 149 -1.69 13.33 4.50
N TRP A 150 -1.02 13.90 5.49
CA TRP A 150 0.24 14.62 5.32
C TRP A 150 1.37 13.70 5.72
N VAL A 151 2.43 13.67 4.93
CA VAL A 151 3.59 12.81 5.13
C VAL A 151 4.86 13.60 4.86
N ASP A 152 5.87 13.43 5.72
CA ASP A 152 7.19 14.05 5.60
C ASP A 152 8.30 13.11 6.11
N ASN A 153 9.55 13.45 5.84
CA ASN A 153 10.76 12.78 6.37
C ASN A 153 10.76 11.26 6.15
N VAL A 154 10.32 10.81 4.97
CA VAL A 154 10.22 9.38 4.64
C VAL A 154 11.59 8.76 4.45
N GLY A 155 11.88 7.65 5.15
CA GLY A 155 13.13 6.94 5.04
C GLY A 155 13.02 5.47 5.41
N LEU A 156 13.99 4.68 4.94
CA LEU A 156 14.15 3.28 5.32
C LEU A 156 15.19 3.19 6.45
N VAL A 157 14.92 2.35 7.43
CA VAL A 157 15.83 2.04 8.54
C VAL A 157 16.50 0.70 8.25
N TYR A 158 17.84 0.65 8.40
CA TYR A 158 18.67 -0.55 8.17
C TYR A 158 19.15 -1.19 9.46
#